data_8a336eb478c9e7447a52387836beb739
#
_entry.id   8a336eb478c9e7447a52387836beb739
#
_cell.length_a   1.000
_cell.length_b   1.000
_cell.length_c   1.000
_cell.angle_alpha   90.00
_cell.angle_beta   90.00
_cell.angle_gamma   90.00
#
_symmetry.space_group_name_H-M   'P 1'
#
loop_
_entity.id
_entity.type
_entity.pdbx_description
1 polymer ?
#
loop_
_entity_poly.entity_id
_entity_poly.type
_entity_poly.pdbx_seq_one_letter_code
_entity_poly.pdbx_strand_id
1 'polypeptide(L)'
;YDFCGNDGNPTPSNRDAHGTAAAGVAAATGNNSVGVSGAAPDANLLGLLLIACSTPDSKEADALSHENQIVDIYSNSWGPSDDGSTLSGPGPLMIAAFEDDVANGRGGLGNIITWAAGNGLDSDDDSNKDGYANARQTIAVTAITHQGEQSWYAEPGANILVAAHSDGSGEGITTTDIEGSSGYTNNDYTDNYGGTSSATPLASGVIALILEANANLTWRDVQHILVHSARVNDANDNGWGVNGAGHDVSHKYGFGAVDAGRAVALAENWTNVDPAINITSGTRTMNSAIPDNSA
;
A
#
# COMPACT_ATOMS: atom_id res chain seq x y z
N TYR A 1 15.75 -10.45 -3.04
CA TYR A 1 16.91 -10.30 -2.17
C TYR A 1 16.54 -10.55 -0.71
N ASP A 2 17.39 -11.20 0.07
CA ASP A 2 17.21 -11.44 1.51
C ASP A 2 18.03 -10.42 2.32
N PHE A 3 17.36 -9.43 2.91
CA PHE A 3 17.99 -8.46 3.81
C PHE A 3 18.25 -9.00 5.21
N CYS A 4 17.68 -10.14 5.58
CA CYS A 4 17.94 -10.82 6.85
C CYS A 4 19.19 -11.68 6.78
N GLY A 5 19.33 -12.46 5.70
CA GLY A 5 20.50 -13.30 5.41
C GLY A 5 21.62 -12.56 4.67
N ASN A 6 21.31 -11.42 4.07
CA ASN A 6 22.22 -10.66 3.21
C ASN A 6 22.70 -11.46 1.99
N ASP A 7 21.75 -12.08 1.29
CA ASP A 7 22.02 -12.87 0.09
C ASP A 7 20.92 -12.69 -0.98
N GLY A 8 21.07 -13.36 -2.11
CA GLY A 8 20.15 -13.24 -3.25
C GLY A 8 18.91 -14.14 -3.17
N ASN A 9 18.65 -14.81 -2.06
CA ASN A 9 17.57 -15.80 -1.95
C ASN A 9 16.47 -15.36 -0.97
N PRO A 10 15.39 -14.70 -1.42
CA PRO A 10 14.28 -14.26 -0.56
C PRO A 10 13.28 -15.38 -0.22
N THR A 11 13.66 -16.64 -0.38
CA THR A 11 12.78 -17.77 -0.06
C THR A 11 12.37 -17.70 1.42
N PRO A 12 11.07 -17.72 1.73
CA PRO A 12 10.61 -17.62 3.11
C PRO A 12 11.09 -18.82 3.93
N SER A 13 11.47 -18.56 5.17
CA SER A 13 11.79 -19.61 6.15
C SER A 13 10.61 -19.81 7.09
N ASN A 14 10.45 -21.04 7.58
CA ASN A 14 9.54 -21.46 8.66
C ASN A 14 8.39 -20.49 9.02
N ARG A 15 7.26 -20.56 8.32
CA ARG A 15 6.00 -19.84 8.57
C ARG A 15 5.98 -18.35 8.20
N ASP A 16 6.96 -17.85 7.49
CA ASP A 16 6.93 -16.48 6.96
C ASP A 16 6.10 -16.40 5.67
N ALA A 17 4.88 -16.92 5.71
CA ALA A 17 3.99 -17.04 4.55
C ALA A 17 3.42 -15.70 4.06
N HIS A 18 3.49 -14.66 4.89
CA HIS A 18 2.83 -13.38 4.65
C HIS A 18 3.23 -12.74 3.30
N GLY A 19 4.53 -12.68 3.01
CA GLY A 19 5.03 -12.12 1.75
C GLY A 19 4.64 -12.96 0.52
N THR A 20 4.59 -14.31 0.66
CA THR A 20 4.12 -15.21 -0.40
C THR A 20 2.65 -14.98 -0.72
N ALA A 21 1.82 -14.83 0.31
CA ALA A 21 0.40 -14.53 0.15
C ALA A 21 0.16 -13.16 -0.50
N ALA A 22 0.88 -12.12 -0.05
CA ALA A 22 0.82 -10.79 -0.65
C ALA A 22 1.23 -10.80 -2.13
N ALA A 23 2.33 -11.50 -2.46
CA ALA A 23 2.80 -11.64 -3.84
C ALA A 23 1.75 -12.32 -4.74
N GLY A 24 1.05 -13.34 -4.21
CA GLY A 24 -0.03 -14.02 -4.92
C GLY A 24 -1.20 -13.10 -5.23
N VAL A 25 -1.62 -12.25 -4.30
CA VAL A 25 -2.69 -11.26 -4.52
C VAL A 25 -2.30 -10.28 -5.62
N ALA A 26 -1.06 -9.79 -5.60
CA ALA A 26 -0.58 -8.85 -6.61
C ALA A 26 -0.47 -9.48 -8.01
N ALA A 27 0.22 -10.63 -8.13
CA ALA A 27 0.73 -11.09 -9.41
C ALA A 27 0.87 -12.62 -9.55
N ALA A 28 0.04 -13.44 -8.87
CA ALA A 28 0.01 -14.86 -9.19
C ALA A 28 -0.33 -15.05 -10.67
N THR A 29 0.44 -15.91 -11.36
CA THR A 29 0.27 -16.16 -12.78
C THR A 29 -1.12 -16.70 -13.10
N GLY A 30 -1.85 -15.98 -13.93
CA GLY A 30 -3.20 -16.35 -14.34
C GLY A 30 -3.24 -17.28 -15.57
N ASN A 31 -4.44 -17.78 -15.89
CA ASN A 31 -4.74 -18.56 -17.12
C ASN A 31 -3.90 -19.82 -17.33
N ASN A 32 -3.26 -20.34 -16.29
CA ASN A 32 -2.40 -21.54 -16.35
C ASN A 32 -3.11 -22.82 -15.87
N SER A 33 -4.38 -22.74 -15.50
CA SER A 33 -5.20 -23.83 -14.93
C SER A 33 -4.69 -24.35 -13.59
N VAL A 34 -3.91 -23.54 -12.86
CA VAL A 34 -3.35 -23.88 -11.55
C VAL A 34 -3.65 -22.75 -10.57
N GLY A 35 -4.17 -23.10 -9.41
CA GLY A 35 -4.34 -22.21 -8.26
C GLY A 35 -5.16 -20.95 -8.52
N VAL A 36 -4.55 -19.80 -8.26
CA VAL A 36 -5.16 -18.48 -8.24
C VAL A 36 -4.59 -17.56 -9.33
N SER A 37 -5.21 -16.42 -9.55
CA SER A 37 -4.69 -15.34 -10.41
C SER A 37 -4.52 -14.09 -9.58
N GLY A 38 -3.39 -13.43 -9.67
CA GLY A 38 -3.17 -12.11 -9.11
C GLY A 38 -3.92 -11.02 -9.90
N ALA A 39 -3.93 -9.80 -9.36
CA ALA A 39 -4.54 -8.64 -10.01
C ALA A 39 -3.80 -8.25 -11.30
N ALA A 40 -2.49 -8.44 -11.36
CA ALA A 40 -1.64 -8.25 -12.54
C ALA A 40 -0.86 -9.55 -12.85
N PRO A 41 -1.50 -10.55 -13.46
CA PRO A 41 -0.96 -11.92 -13.55
C PRO A 41 0.27 -12.07 -14.43
N ASP A 42 0.57 -11.09 -15.25
CA ASP A 42 1.73 -11.05 -16.14
C ASP A 42 2.86 -10.14 -15.61
N ALA A 43 2.69 -9.53 -14.42
CA ALA A 43 3.72 -8.71 -13.80
C ALA A 43 4.88 -9.56 -13.27
N ASN A 44 6.08 -9.00 -13.32
CA ASN A 44 7.26 -9.60 -12.70
C ASN A 44 7.29 -9.28 -11.20
N LEU A 45 7.71 -10.25 -10.40
CA LEU A 45 7.88 -10.11 -8.95
C LEU A 45 9.36 -10.13 -8.56
N LEU A 46 9.74 -9.17 -7.73
CA LEU A 46 11.02 -9.17 -7.01
C LEU A 46 10.74 -9.35 -5.51
N GLY A 47 11.14 -10.48 -4.94
CA GLY A 47 10.99 -10.73 -3.50
C GLY A 47 12.05 -10.00 -2.70
N LEU A 48 11.62 -9.24 -1.66
CA LEU A 48 12.48 -8.57 -0.71
C LEU A 48 12.15 -9.10 0.70
N LEU A 49 12.99 -10.01 1.23
CA LEU A 49 12.82 -10.54 2.57
C LEU A 49 13.39 -9.54 3.58
N LEU A 50 12.53 -8.82 4.28
CA LEU A 50 12.91 -7.73 5.18
C LEU A 50 12.43 -7.96 6.62
N ILE A 51 11.13 -8.11 6.83
CA ILE A 51 10.53 -8.09 8.18
C ILE A 51 10.61 -9.42 8.95
N ALA A 52 11.24 -10.44 8.38
CA ALA A 52 11.50 -11.71 9.06
C ALA A 52 12.61 -11.61 10.13
N CYS A 53 13.25 -10.46 10.27
CA CYS A 53 14.32 -10.20 11.22
C CYS A 53 14.25 -8.77 11.77
N SER A 54 15.23 -8.37 12.57
CA SER A 54 15.34 -6.96 13.01
C SER A 54 15.62 -6.03 11.84
N THR A 55 14.83 -4.99 11.70
CA THR A 55 14.87 -4.01 10.60
C THR A 55 15.25 -2.63 11.12
N PRO A 56 16.54 -2.33 11.33
CA PRO A 56 16.97 -0.96 11.61
C PRO A 56 16.76 -0.07 10.37
N ASP A 57 16.65 1.23 10.59
CA ASP A 57 16.44 2.26 9.57
C ASP A 57 17.30 2.09 8.30
N SER A 58 18.57 1.72 8.47
CA SER A 58 19.46 1.47 7.31
C SER A 58 19.03 0.28 6.45
N LYS A 59 18.51 -0.78 7.06
CA LYS A 59 18.06 -1.96 6.34
C LYS A 59 16.74 -1.70 5.62
N GLU A 60 15.85 -0.94 6.23
CA GLU A 60 14.60 -0.48 5.60
C GLU A 60 14.91 0.37 4.38
N ALA A 61 15.81 1.35 4.53
CA ALA A 61 16.28 2.20 3.44
C ALA A 61 16.91 1.39 2.29
N ASP A 62 17.79 0.44 2.60
CA ASP A 62 18.42 -0.42 1.60
C ASP A 62 17.38 -1.26 0.85
N ALA A 63 16.32 -1.74 1.52
CA ALA A 63 15.27 -2.53 0.89
C ALA A 63 14.40 -1.69 -0.05
N LEU A 64 14.04 -0.48 0.34
CA LEU A 64 13.21 0.41 -0.47
C LEU A 64 13.99 1.08 -1.62
N SER A 65 15.32 1.10 -1.55
CA SER A 65 16.17 1.59 -2.65
C SER A 65 16.72 0.45 -3.53
N HIS A 66 16.38 -0.81 -3.21
CA HIS A 66 16.91 -1.96 -3.92
C HIS A 66 16.38 -2.02 -5.36
N GLU A 67 17.29 -1.89 -6.32
CA GLU A 67 16.98 -1.93 -7.76
C GLU A 67 15.93 -0.88 -8.20
N ASN A 68 15.96 0.32 -7.63
CA ASN A 68 14.96 1.37 -7.87
C ASN A 68 14.88 1.87 -9.32
N GLN A 69 15.81 1.47 -10.19
CA GLN A 69 15.75 1.71 -11.63
C GLN A 69 15.02 0.60 -12.40
N ILE A 70 14.79 -0.56 -11.77
CA ILE A 70 14.14 -1.74 -12.36
C ILE A 70 12.78 -1.97 -11.74
N VAL A 71 12.66 -1.76 -10.43
CA VAL A 71 11.41 -1.92 -9.67
C VAL A 71 10.49 -0.74 -9.98
N ASP A 72 9.29 -1.00 -10.43
CA ASP A 72 8.27 0.04 -10.63
C ASP A 72 7.52 0.34 -9.34
N ILE A 73 7.18 -0.69 -8.57
CA ILE A 73 6.28 -0.62 -7.42
C ILE A 73 6.89 -1.35 -6.21
N TYR A 74 7.05 -0.64 -5.10
CA TYR A 74 7.32 -1.24 -3.79
C TYR A 74 6.00 -1.42 -3.03
N SER A 75 5.61 -2.67 -2.78
CA SER A 75 4.38 -3.02 -2.08
C SER A 75 4.69 -3.42 -0.63
N ASN A 76 4.23 -2.63 0.33
CA ASN A 76 4.58 -2.75 1.74
C ASN A 76 3.35 -3.07 2.58
N SER A 77 3.30 -4.30 3.09
CA SER A 77 2.22 -4.79 3.95
C SER A 77 2.71 -4.99 5.40
N TRP A 78 3.36 -3.98 5.95
CA TRP A 78 3.91 -3.95 7.29
C TRP A 78 3.93 -2.51 7.83
N GLY A 79 4.15 -2.34 9.13
CA GLY A 79 4.19 -1.03 9.75
C GLY A 79 4.47 -1.11 11.26
N PRO A 80 4.30 0.00 11.98
CA PRO A 80 4.33 0.03 13.44
C PRO A 80 3.26 -0.87 14.09
N SER A 81 3.28 -0.96 15.41
CA SER A 81 2.24 -1.69 16.14
C SER A 81 0.91 -0.95 16.10
N ASP A 82 -0.14 -1.68 15.78
CA ASP A 82 -1.54 -1.21 15.71
C ASP A 82 -2.17 -1.24 17.14
N ASP A 83 -1.71 -0.38 18.06
CA ASP A 83 -2.05 -0.42 19.49
C ASP A 83 -2.81 0.82 20.00
N GLY A 84 -3.19 1.72 19.13
CA GLY A 84 -3.91 2.94 19.44
C GLY A 84 -3.07 4.04 20.11
N SER A 85 -1.83 3.75 20.46
CA SER A 85 -0.98 4.65 21.22
C SER A 85 0.41 4.92 20.62
N THR A 86 0.89 4.01 19.77
CA THR A 86 2.21 4.13 19.15
C THR A 86 2.18 5.18 18.03
N LEU A 87 3.00 6.20 18.17
CA LEU A 87 3.32 7.15 17.10
C LEU A 87 4.73 6.83 16.63
N SER A 88 4.85 6.19 15.49
CA SER A 88 6.13 5.74 14.95
C SER A 88 6.18 5.93 13.44
N GLY A 89 7.36 5.88 12.85
CA GLY A 89 7.54 6.06 11.43
C GLY A 89 8.98 5.87 11.00
N PRO A 90 9.27 6.11 9.72
CA PRO A 90 10.57 5.89 9.12
C PRO A 90 11.66 6.73 9.79
N GLY A 91 12.84 6.14 9.94
CA GLY A 91 14.03 6.86 10.36
C GLY A 91 14.61 7.77 9.24
N PRO A 92 15.65 8.54 9.53
CA PRO A 92 16.21 9.49 8.57
C PRO A 92 16.71 8.86 7.27
N LEU A 93 17.26 7.64 7.30
CA LEU A 93 17.75 6.96 6.11
C LEU A 93 16.57 6.48 5.23
N MET A 94 15.53 5.96 5.85
CA MET A 94 14.33 5.55 5.14
C MET A 94 13.59 6.75 4.52
N ILE A 95 13.53 7.90 5.22
CA ILE A 95 12.99 9.14 4.65
C ILE A 95 13.81 9.56 3.42
N ALA A 96 15.14 9.48 3.49
CA ALA A 96 15.99 9.80 2.36
C ALA A 96 15.80 8.82 1.18
N ALA A 97 15.57 7.53 1.47
CA ALA A 97 15.23 6.53 0.45
C ALA A 97 13.89 6.87 -0.24
N PHE A 98 12.85 7.22 0.50
CA PHE A 98 11.58 7.67 -0.09
C PHE A 98 11.76 8.89 -1.01
N GLU A 99 12.58 9.86 -0.59
CA GLU A 99 12.86 11.06 -1.40
C GLU A 99 13.63 10.71 -2.67
N ASP A 100 14.61 9.82 -2.58
CA ASP A 100 15.40 9.37 -3.74
C ASP A 100 14.55 8.55 -4.72
N ASP A 101 13.76 7.61 -4.23
CA ASP A 101 12.89 6.77 -5.03
C ASP A 101 11.90 7.58 -5.86
N VAL A 102 11.21 8.56 -5.25
CA VAL A 102 10.25 9.38 -6.00
C VAL A 102 10.91 10.43 -6.89
N ALA A 103 12.18 10.78 -6.64
CA ALA A 103 12.91 11.74 -7.46
C ALA A 103 13.67 11.10 -8.62
N ASN A 104 14.29 9.96 -8.38
CA ASN A 104 15.29 9.36 -9.27
C ASN A 104 14.89 7.97 -9.77
N GLY A 105 14.05 7.26 -9.06
CA GLY A 105 13.60 5.91 -9.43
C GLY A 105 12.88 5.88 -10.79
N ARG A 106 12.83 4.72 -11.42
CA ARG A 106 12.22 4.55 -12.75
C ARG A 106 12.72 5.57 -13.78
N GLY A 107 14.01 5.86 -13.78
CA GLY A 107 14.59 6.85 -14.71
C GLY A 107 14.12 8.29 -14.49
N GLY A 108 13.71 8.65 -13.29
CA GLY A 108 13.22 9.97 -12.90
C GLY A 108 11.71 10.14 -12.95
N LEU A 109 10.94 9.08 -13.26
CA LEU A 109 9.48 9.07 -13.14
C LEU A 109 9.01 8.86 -11.70
N GLY A 110 9.88 8.32 -10.86
CA GLY A 110 9.65 7.98 -9.47
C GLY A 110 8.99 6.61 -9.29
N ASN A 111 9.48 5.85 -8.32
CA ASN A 111 8.86 4.58 -7.92
C ASN A 111 7.51 4.83 -7.25
N ILE A 112 6.62 3.88 -7.40
CA ILE A 112 5.34 3.88 -6.71
C ILE A 112 5.50 3.10 -5.41
N ILE A 113 5.12 3.70 -4.29
CA ILE A 113 5.28 3.07 -2.98
C ILE A 113 3.88 2.94 -2.37
N THR A 114 3.38 1.71 -2.23
CA THR A 114 2.12 1.44 -1.55
C THR A 114 2.37 0.97 -0.14
N TRP A 115 1.48 1.34 0.77
CA TRP A 115 1.58 0.98 2.18
C TRP A 115 0.23 0.58 2.77
N ALA A 116 0.23 -0.47 3.61
CA ALA A 116 -0.94 -0.90 4.35
C ALA A 116 -1.31 0.16 5.40
N ALA A 117 -2.60 0.51 5.50
CA ALA A 117 -3.06 1.61 6.34
C ALA A 117 -3.17 1.27 7.84
N GLY A 118 -3.03 -0.02 8.22
CA GLY A 118 -3.11 -0.48 9.59
C GLY A 118 -4.38 -1.29 9.91
N ASN A 119 -4.33 -2.07 11.01
CA ASN A 119 -5.38 -3.02 11.38
C ASN A 119 -5.83 -2.86 12.85
N GLY A 120 -5.66 -1.69 13.43
CA GLY A 120 -5.89 -1.40 14.85
C GLY A 120 -7.21 -0.71 15.16
N LEU A 121 -8.24 -0.78 14.31
CA LEU A 121 -9.53 -0.12 14.56
C LEU A 121 -10.14 -0.50 15.93
N ASP A 122 -10.02 -1.76 16.33
CA ASP A 122 -10.51 -2.23 17.62
C ASP A 122 -9.66 -1.77 18.83
N SER A 123 -8.49 -1.21 18.56
CA SER A 123 -7.60 -0.56 19.52
C SER A 123 -7.70 0.99 19.51
N ASP A 124 -8.69 1.54 18.80
CA ASP A 124 -8.82 2.99 18.55
C ASP A 124 -7.58 3.60 17.87
N ASP A 125 -6.92 2.81 17.01
CA ASP A 125 -5.79 3.30 16.22
C ASP A 125 -6.23 4.10 15.00
N ASP A 126 -5.31 4.89 14.46
CA ASP A 126 -5.54 5.79 13.33
C ASP A 126 -4.29 5.80 12.45
N SER A 127 -4.47 5.53 11.17
CA SER A 127 -3.42 5.43 10.16
C SER A 127 -2.52 6.69 10.07
N ASN A 128 -2.97 7.85 10.57
CA ASN A 128 -2.12 9.05 10.65
C ASN A 128 -0.99 8.91 11.70
N LYS A 129 -1.06 7.95 12.62
CA LYS A 129 -0.02 7.68 13.61
C LYS A 129 1.13 6.85 13.02
N ASP A 130 0.89 6.17 11.89
CA ASP A 130 1.91 5.47 11.12
C ASP A 130 2.60 6.41 10.13
N GLY A 131 3.84 6.78 10.45
CA GLY A 131 4.64 7.68 9.62
C GLY A 131 5.06 7.11 8.26
N TYR A 132 4.98 5.79 8.05
CA TYR A 132 5.20 5.17 6.74
C TYR A 132 3.97 5.32 5.85
N ALA A 133 2.79 4.93 6.34
CA ALA A 133 1.53 5.09 5.62
C ALA A 133 1.15 6.57 5.41
N ASN A 134 1.56 7.44 6.33
CA ASN A 134 1.27 8.89 6.32
C ASN A 134 2.32 9.69 5.51
N ALA A 135 3.35 9.08 4.98
CA ALA A 135 4.33 9.79 4.16
C ALA A 135 3.69 10.25 2.82
N ARG A 136 4.01 11.47 2.36
CA ARG A 136 3.46 11.97 1.09
C ARG A 136 3.89 11.16 -0.14
N GLN A 137 4.97 10.40 -0.02
CA GLN A 137 5.53 9.55 -1.07
C GLN A 137 4.78 8.22 -1.19
N THR A 138 4.07 7.82 -0.14
CA THR A 138 3.37 6.55 -0.09
C THR A 138 1.89 6.69 -0.48
N ILE A 139 1.32 5.59 -0.92
CA ILE A 139 -0.11 5.42 -1.17
C ILE A 139 -0.64 4.53 -0.05
N ALA A 140 -1.31 5.13 0.94
CA ALA A 140 -1.96 4.37 1.99
C ALA A 140 -3.21 3.67 1.45
N VAL A 141 -3.26 2.34 1.64
CA VAL A 141 -4.35 1.47 1.16
C VAL A 141 -5.08 0.86 2.34
N THR A 142 -6.37 1.14 2.46
CA THR A 142 -7.23 0.54 3.48
C THR A 142 -7.99 -0.68 2.95
N ALA A 143 -8.61 -1.43 3.86
CA ALA A 143 -9.30 -2.67 3.58
C ALA A 143 -10.82 -2.52 3.62
N ILE A 144 -11.48 -3.07 2.61
CA ILE A 144 -12.95 -3.23 2.56
C ILE A 144 -13.31 -4.70 2.35
N THR A 145 -14.46 -5.11 2.89
CA THR A 145 -14.99 -6.46 2.74
C THR A 145 -15.44 -6.73 1.30
N HIS A 146 -15.82 -7.97 1.01
CA HIS A 146 -16.44 -8.33 -0.28
C HIS A 146 -17.76 -7.58 -0.55
N GLN A 147 -18.40 -7.02 0.48
CA GLN A 147 -19.61 -6.20 0.36
C GLN A 147 -19.32 -4.71 0.12
N GLY A 148 -18.02 -4.32 0.19
CA GLY A 148 -17.59 -2.93 0.02
C GLY A 148 -17.65 -2.10 1.31
N GLU A 149 -17.93 -2.71 2.44
CA GLU A 149 -17.94 -2.08 3.75
C GLU A 149 -16.55 -2.06 4.38
N GLN A 150 -16.28 -1.15 5.31
CA GLN A 150 -15.02 -1.13 6.06
C GLN A 150 -14.78 -2.49 6.75
N SER A 151 -13.61 -3.08 6.56
CA SER A 151 -13.22 -4.26 7.31
C SER A 151 -13.11 -3.92 8.80
N TRP A 152 -13.50 -4.86 9.66
CA TRP A 152 -13.67 -4.62 11.11
C TRP A 152 -12.41 -4.14 11.84
N TYR A 153 -11.26 -4.38 11.26
CA TYR A 153 -9.94 -4.00 11.79
C TYR A 153 -9.37 -2.73 11.12
N ALA A 154 -9.89 -2.32 9.95
CA ALA A 154 -9.26 -1.31 9.12
C ALA A 154 -9.31 0.08 9.78
N GLU A 155 -8.15 0.65 10.01
CA GLU A 155 -8.00 1.95 10.63
C GLU A 155 -8.56 3.08 9.75
N PRO A 156 -9.17 4.09 10.35
CA PRO A 156 -9.46 5.34 9.67
C PRO A 156 -8.18 6.18 9.54
N GLY A 157 -8.20 7.16 8.63
CA GLY A 157 -7.11 8.14 8.52
C GLY A 157 -7.34 9.15 7.40
N ALA A 158 -6.89 10.37 7.60
CA ALA A 158 -6.93 11.40 6.56
C ALA A 158 -5.87 11.18 5.46
N ASN A 159 -4.89 10.32 5.72
CA ASN A 159 -3.81 9.92 4.81
C ASN A 159 -4.23 8.81 3.83
N ILE A 160 -5.34 8.10 4.10
CA ILE A 160 -5.80 7.01 3.23
C ILE A 160 -6.12 7.56 1.84
N LEU A 161 -5.50 6.98 0.82
CA LEU A 161 -5.77 7.37 -0.56
C LEU A 161 -6.91 6.55 -1.17
N VAL A 162 -6.83 5.24 -1.08
CA VAL A 162 -7.83 4.33 -1.68
C VAL A 162 -8.10 3.11 -0.79
N ALA A 163 -9.22 2.46 -1.06
CA ALA A 163 -9.60 1.19 -0.46
C ALA A 163 -9.45 0.05 -1.48
N ALA A 164 -9.11 -1.15 -1.00
CA ALA A 164 -9.14 -2.35 -1.82
C ALA A 164 -9.78 -3.52 -1.05
N HIS A 165 -10.34 -4.49 -1.78
CA HIS A 165 -10.99 -5.62 -1.17
C HIS A 165 -10.01 -6.48 -0.38
N SER A 166 -10.44 -6.90 0.81
CA SER A 166 -9.75 -7.80 1.71
C SER A 166 -10.76 -8.67 2.45
N ASP A 167 -10.34 -9.30 3.53
CA ASP A 167 -11.20 -10.14 4.34
C ASP A 167 -12.20 -9.33 5.18
N GLY A 168 -13.24 -10.01 5.59
CA GLY A 168 -14.28 -9.49 6.47
C GLY A 168 -15.66 -10.05 6.11
N SER A 169 -16.60 -9.90 7.01
CA SER A 169 -17.97 -10.41 6.85
C SER A 169 -18.04 -11.93 6.55
N GLY A 170 -17.05 -12.69 7.07
CA GLY A 170 -16.99 -14.16 6.94
C GLY A 170 -16.27 -14.67 5.70
N GLU A 171 -15.73 -13.79 4.84
CA GLU A 171 -14.96 -14.15 3.65
C GLU A 171 -13.52 -13.68 3.77
N GLY A 172 -12.56 -14.50 3.31
CA GLY A 172 -11.14 -14.18 3.22
C GLY A 172 -10.67 -14.07 1.78
N ILE A 173 -9.40 -13.74 1.61
CA ILE A 173 -8.77 -13.66 0.29
C ILE A 173 -8.08 -14.99 -0.03
N THR A 174 -8.45 -15.57 -1.17
CA THR A 174 -7.77 -16.75 -1.69
C THR A 174 -6.52 -16.34 -2.44
N THR A 175 -5.36 -16.89 -2.00
CA THR A 175 -4.05 -16.54 -2.58
C THR A 175 -3.05 -17.69 -2.41
N THR A 176 -1.82 -17.49 -2.92
CA THR A 176 -0.71 -18.44 -2.76
C THR A 176 -0.26 -18.55 -1.31
N ASP A 177 0.23 -19.71 -0.93
CA ASP A 177 0.84 -19.99 0.37
C ASP A 177 2.23 -20.62 0.17
N ILE A 178 2.99 -20.82 1.22
CA ILE A 178 4.22 -21.63 1.17
C ILE A 178 3.83 -23.08 0.88
N GLU A 179 4.52 -23.69 -0.08
CA GLU A 179 4.28 -25.10 -0.46
C GLU A 179 4.32 -26.05 0.75
N GLY A 180 3.35 -26.92 0.81
CA GLY A 180 3.23 -27.95 1.84
C GLY A 180 2.66 -27.43 3.15
N SER A 181 3.32 -27.68 4.29
CA SER A 181 2.75 -27.42 5.63
C SER A 181 3.42 -26.27 6.38
N SER A 182 4.22 -25.47 5.70
CA SER A 182 5.00 -24.39 6.34
C SER A 182 4.31 -23.04 6.29
N GLY A 183 3.19 -22.91 5.58
CA GLY A 183 2.41 -21.69 5.40
C GLY A 183 1.25 -21.52 6.38
N TYR A 184 0.23 -20.78 5.97
CA TYR A 184 -1.04 -20.62 6.69
C TYR A 184 -1.85 -21.90 6.75
N THR A 185 -1.74 -22.73 5.72
CA THR A 185 -2.45 -24.00 5.58
C THR A 185 -1.47 -25.16 5.38
N ASN A 186 -2.01 -26.37 5.19
CA ASN A 186 -1.21 -27.54 4.76
C ASN A 186 -1.23 -27.72 3.23
N ASN A 187 -1.60 -26.69 2.49
CA ASN A 187 -1.70 -26.67 1.05
C ASN A 187 -0.86 -25.51 0.49
N ASP A 188 -0.72 -25.45 -0.83
CA ASP A 188 0.02 -24.41 -1.54
C ASP A 188 -0.77 -23.10 -1.70
N TYR A 189 -2.01 -23.07 -1.19
CA TYR A 189 -2.94 -21.95 -1.23
C TYR A 189 -3.68 -21.79 0.10
N THR A 190 -4.02 -20.56 0.44
CA THR A 190 -4.91 -20.22 1.55
C THR A 190 -6.15 -19.50 1.03
N ASP A 191 -7.28 -19.62 1.72
CA ASP A 191 -8.52 -18.90 1.47
C ASP A 191 -8.87 -17.92 2.61
N ASN A 192 -7.92 -17.68 3.51
CA ASN A 192 -8.11 -16.89 4.72
C ASN A 192 -7.03 -15.84 4.92
N TYR A 193 -6.46 -15.32 3.82
CA TYR A 193 -5.55 -14.18 3.90
C TYR A 193 -6.36 -12.88 4.01
N GLY A 194 -5.84 -11.89 4.73
CA GLY A 194 -6.59 -10.67 5.02
C GLY A 194 -5.74 -9.51 5.52
N GLY A 195 -6.39 -8.60 6.25
CA GLY A 195 -5.78 -7.36 6.71
C GLY A 195 -5.65 -6.31 5.61
N THR A 196 -5.24 -5.12 5.97
CA THR A 196 -4.75 -4.13 5.00
C THR A 196 -3.54 -4.67 4.24
N SER A 197 -2.91 -5.72 4.78
CA SER A 197 -1.86 -6.52 4.14
C SER A 197 -2.29 -7.22 2.85
N SER A 198 -3.57 -7.54 2.67
CA SER A 198 -4.12 -8.11 1.45
C SER A 198 -4.63 -7.04 0.49
N ALA A 199 -5.22 -5.97 1.02
CA ALA A 199 -5.68 -4.82 0.25
C ALA A 199 -4.55 -4.12 -0.51
N THR A 200 -3.39 -3.95 0.14
CA THR A 200 -2.23 -3.26 -0.44
C THR A 200 -1.68 -3.92 -1.69
N PRO A 201 -1.38 -5.22 -1.73
CA PRO A 201 -0.91 -5.87 -2.95
C PRO A 201 -1.99 -5.92 -4.05
N LEU A 202 -3.28 -5.95 -3.71
CA LEU A 202 -4.36 -5.82 -4.70
C LEU A 202 -4.29 -4.46 -5.39
N ALA A 203 -4.15 -3.37 -4.63
CA ALA A 203 -3.96 -2.03 -5.19
C ALA A 203 -2.67 -1.94 -6.00
N SER A 204 -1.57 -2.57 -5.54
CA SER A 204 -0.30 -2.62 -6.28
C SER A 204 -0.44 -3.31 -7.63
N GLY A 205 -1.21 -4.40 -7.71
CA GLY A 205 -1.51 -5.06 -8.98
C GLY A 205 -2.33 -4.15 -9.91
N VAL A 206 -3.33 -3.43 -9.40
CA VAL A 206 -4.05 -2.42 -10.20
C VAL A 206 -3.11 -1.33 -10.72
N ILE A 207 -2.15 -0.88 -9.89
CA ILE A 207 -1.14 0.10 -10.31
C ILE A 207 -0.24 -0.48 -11.40
N ALA A 208 0.13 -1.75 -11.34
CA ALA A 208 0.89 -2.40 -12.41
C ALA A 208 0.15 -2.34 -13.76
N LEU A 209 -1.17 -2.59 -13.76
CA LEU A 209 -2.00 -2.44 -14.96
C LEU A 209 -2.07 -0.98 -15.45
N ILE A 210 -2.09 0.00 -14.55
CA ILE A 210 -2.01 1.43 -14.89
C ILE A 210 -0.69 1.75 -15.61
N LEU A 211 0.44 1.24 -15.08
CA LEU A 211 1.76 1.45 -15.66
C LEU A 211 1.96 0.69 -16.97
N GLU A 212 1.35 -0.48 -17.14
CA GLU A 212 1.32 -1.20 -18.43
C GLU A 212 0.58 -0.38 -19.48
N ALA A 213 -0.54 0.24 -19.14
CA ALA A 213 -1.31 1.09 -20.05
C ALA A 213 -0.54 2.37 -20.43
N ASN A 214 0.26 2.92 -19.53
CA ASN A 214 1.07 4.10 -19.78
C ASN A 214 2.35 4.12 -18.92
N ALA A 215 3.45 3.65 -19.47
CA ALA A 215 4.74 3.57 -18.77
C ALA A 215 5.40 4.94 -18.48
N ASN A 216 4.88 6.05 -19.03
CA ASN A 216 5.44 7.39 -18.86
C ASN A 216 4.85 8.14 -17.65
N LEU A 217 3.96 7.51 -16.89
CA LEU A 217 3.36 8.11 -15.71
C LEU A 217 4.37 8.30 -14.60
N THR A 218 4.37 9.48 -14.00
CA THR A 218 5.12 9.75 -12.78
C THR A 218 4.41 9.13 -11.56
N TRP A 219 5.12 9.02 -10.45
CA TRP A 219 4.51 8.55 -9.20
C TRP A 219 3.30 9.42 -8.77
N ARG A 220 3.32 10.73 -9.07
CA ARG A 220 2.19 11.62 -8.79
C ARG A 220 1.01 11.40 -9.72
N ASP A 221 1.28 11.12 -11.00
CA ASP A 221 0.21 10.80 -11.96
C ASP A 221 -0.57 9.59 -11.50
N VAL A 222 0.12 8.55 -11.00
CA VAL A 222 -0.53 7.35 -10.47
C VAL A 222 -1.44 7.69 -9.28
N GLN A 223 -0.97 8.52 -8.33
CA GLN A 223 -1.83 8.97 -7.23
C GLN A 223 -3.08 9.72 -7.74
N HIS A 224 -2.92 10.63 -8.70
CA HIS A 224 -4.05 11.34 -9.30
C HIS A 224 -5.01 10.40 -10.05
N ILE A 225 -4.48 9.45 -10.83
CA ILE A 225 -5.32 8.46 -11.52
C ILE A 225 -6.15 7.65 -10.53
N LEU A 226 -5.55 7.19 -9.43
CA LEU A 226 -6.27 6.47 -8.37
C LEU A 226 -7.39 7.31 -7.78
N VAL A 227 -7.12 8.59 -7.47
CA VAL A 227 -8.14 9.53 -6.95
C VAL A 227 -9.30 9.71 -7.93
N HIS A 228 -9.00 9.94 -9.22
CA HIS A 228 -10.03 10.20 -10.22
C HIS A 228 -10.79 8.94 -10.67
N SER A 229 -10.22 7.75 -10.52
CA SER A 229 -10.85 6.49 -10.90
C SER A 229 -11.56 5.78 -9.77
N ALA A 230 -11.23 6.09 -8.51
CA ALA A 230 -11.85 5.47 -7.36
C ALA A 230 -13.38 5.59 -7.39
N ARG A 231 -14.05 4.60 -6.85
CA ARG A 231 -15.52 4.59 -6.77
C ARG A 231 -15.99 4.57 -5.32
N VAL A 232 -17.00 5.32 -5.02
CA VAL A 232 -17.72 5.20 -3.73
C VAL A 232 -18.20 3.76 -3.58
N ASN A 233 -17.74 3.07 -2.53
CA ASN A 233 -18.04 1.65 -2.30
C ASN A 233 -19.28 1.46 -1.43
N ASP A 234 -19.30 1.97 -0.22
CA ASP A 234 -20.48 1.96 0.67
C ASP A 234 -21.16 3.33 0.65
N ALA A 235 -22.06 3.53 -0.31
CA ALA A 235 -22.73 4.81 -0.50
C ALA A 235 -23.68 5.20 0.66
N ASN A 236 -23.99 4.27 1.56
CA ASN A 236 -24.84 4.53 2.72
C ASN A 236 -24.03 4.93 3.97
N ASP A 237 -22.71 4.80 3.94
CA ASP A 237 -21.87 5.22 5.05
C ASP A 237 -21.91 6.75 5.19
N ASN A 238 -22.14 7.22 6.40
CA ASN A 238 -22.27 8.65 6.70
C ASN A 238 -20.92 9.39 6.80
N GLY A 239 -19.80 8.68 6.66
CA GLY A 239 -18.44 9.24 6.68
C GLY A 239 -18.02 9.87 5.35
N TRP A 240 -18.84 9.77 4.30
CA TRP A 240 -18.55 10.42 3.02
C TRP A 240 -18.80 11.92 3.07
N GLY A 241 -17.87 12.66 2.50
CA GLY A 241 -17.98 14.10 2.26
C GLY A 241 -17.40 14.46 0.89
N VAL A 242 -17.60 15.71 0.46
CA VAL A 242 -17.00 16.21 -0.78
C VAL A 242 -15.91 17.20 -0.42
N ASN A 243 -14.71 17.01 -0.92
CA ASN A 243 -13.59 17.91 -0.68
C ASN A 243 -13.67 19.19 -1.55
N GLY A 244 -12.75 20.13 -1.32
CA GLY A 244 -12.72 21.40 -2.05
C GLY A 244 -12.45 21.26 -3.57
N ALA A 245 -12.01 20.11 -4.05
CA ALA A 245 -11.79 19.79 -5.46
C ALA A 245 -12.98 19.05 -6.10
N GLY A 246 -14.02 18.75 -5.32
CA GLY A 246 -15.24 18.10 -5.79
C GLY A 246 -15.19 16.58 -5.82
N HIS A 247 -14.19 15.96 -5.17
CA HIS A 247 -14.11 14.51 -5.02
C HIS A 247 -14.81 14.04 -3.74
N ASP A 248 -15.50 12.91 -3.82
CA ASP A 248 -15.94 12.18 -2.65
C ASP A 248 -14.72 11.70 -1.86
N VAL A 249 -14.75 11.83 -0.55
CA VAL A 249 -13.67 11.43 0.36
C VAL A 249 -14.22 10.99 1.70
N SER A 250 -13.60 9.97 2.28
CA SER A 250 -13.92 9.44 3.61
C SER A 250 -12.64 9.05 4.34
N HIS A 251 -12.57 9.29 5.65
CA HIS A 251 -11.46 8.80 6.46
C HIS A 251 -11.43 7.27 6.59
N LYS A 252 -12.53 6.58 6.24
CA LYS A 252 -12.59 5.11 6.23
C LYS A 252 -12.12 4.50 4.90
N TYR A 253 -12.29 5.22 3.79
CA TYR A 253 -12.17 4.68 2.43
C TYR A 253 -11.24 5.47 1.52
N GLY A 254 -10.68 6.59 2.00
CA GLY A 254 -9.98 7.53 1.14
C GLY A 254 -10.92 8.11 0.08
N PHE A 255 -10.51 8.08 -1.18
CA PHE A 255 -11.34 8.48 -2.31
C PHE A 255 -12.26 7.35 -2.82
N GLY A 256 -12.20 6.17 -2.20
CA GLY A 256 -13.05 5.02 -2.49
C GLY A 256 -12.27 3.78 -2.94
N ALA A 257 -13.02 2.76 -3.34
CA ALA A 257 -12.45 1.50 -3.81
C ALA A 257 -11.72 1.68 -5.14
N VAL A 258 -10.57 1.04 -5.29
CA VAL A 258 -9.84 0.96 -6.56
C VAL A 258 -10.73 0.34 -7.65
N ASP A 259 -10.66 0.90 -8.85
CA ASP A 259 -11.38 0.42 -10.04
C ASP A 259 -10.38 0.29 -11.19
N ALA A 260 -9.91 -0.93 -11.44
CA ALA A 260 -8.88 -1.21 -12.43
C ALA A 260 -9.31 -0.77 -13.84
N GLY A 261 -10.57 -1.02 -14.23
CA GLY A 261 -11.07 -0.67 -15.55
C GLY A 261 -11.08 0.85 -15.79
N ARG A 262 -11.57 1.61 -14.81
CA ARG A 262 -11.57 3.08 -14.89
C ARG A 262 -10.15 3.65 -14.82
N ALA A 263 -9.29 3.08 -13.98
CA ALA A 263 -7.92 3.54 -13.81
C ALA A 263 -7.09 3.34 -15.09
N VAL A 264 -7.16 2.16 -15.71
CA VAL A 264 -6.50 1.85 -16.99
C VAL A 264 -7.00 2.76 -18.09
N ALA A 265 -8.32 2.93 -18.23
CA ALA A 265 -8.91 3.81 -19.25
C ALA A 265 -8.47 5.29 -19.09
N LEU A 266 -8.28 5.76 -17.85
CA LEU A 266 -7.72 7.08 -17.60
C LEU A 266 -6.24 7.14 -17.97
N ALA A 267 -5.45 6.13 -17.60
CA ALA A 267 -4.01 6.07 -17.83
C ALA A 267 -3.64 6.15 -19.31
N GLU A 268 -4.39 5.48 -20.18
CA GLU A 268 -4.16 5.48 -21.64
C GLU A 268 -4.11 6.88 -22.26
N ASN A 269 -4.86 7.84 -21.70
CA ASN A 269 -4.99 9.18 -22.23
C ASN A 269 -4.57 10.27 -21.23
N TRP A 270 -3.87 9.88 -20.17
CA TRP A 270 -3.47 10.80 -19.11
C TRP A 270 -2.42 11.80 -19.59
N THR A 271 -2.62 13.06 -19.24
CA THR A 271 -1.58 14.08 -19.38
C THR A 271 -0.90 14.28 -18.03
N ASN A 272 0.40 14.10 -17.98
CA ASN A 272 1.17 14.18 -16.75
C ASN A 272 0.93 15.51 -16.04
N VAL A 273 0.77 15.45 -14.72
CA VAL A 273 0.62 16.66 -13.90
C VAL A 273 1.94 17.45 -13.87
N ASP A 274 1.84 18.75 -13.70
CA ASP A 274 3.02 19.62 -13.58
C ASP A 274 3.93 19.16 -12.41
N PRO A 275 5.25 19.37 -12.50
CA PRO A 275 6.17 19.08 -11.41
C PRO A 275 5.75 19.75 -10.10
N ALA A 276 6.02 19.08 -8.98
CA ALA A 276 5.72 19.62 -7.66
C ALA A 276 6.47 20.93 -7.40
N ILE A 277 5.79 21.94 -6.92
CA ILE A 277 6.40 23.20 -6.47
C ILE A 277 6.54 23.12 -4.95
N ASN A 278 7.79 23.09 -4.47
CA ASN A 278 8.07 23.12 -3.04
C ASN A 278 8.26 24.58 -2.58
N ILE A 279 7.38 25.03 -1.67
CA ILE A 279 7.50 26.33 -1.03
C ILE A 279 7.89 26.10 0.42
N THR A 280 9.11 26.48 0.80
CA THR A 280 9.59 26.37 2.17
C THR A 280 9.47 27.72 2.88
N SER A 281 8.63 27.80 3.91
CA SER A 281 8.70 28.93 4.85
C SER A 281 9.81 28.66 5.86
N GLY A 282 10.59 29.68 6.23
CA GLY A 282 11.58 29.52 7.32
C GLY A 282 10.93 29.02 8.62
N THR A 283 11.76 28.40 9.48
CA THR A 283 11.29 27.90 10.79
C THR A 283 10.59 29.01 11.58
N ARG A 284 9.36 28.75 12.00
CA ARG A 284 8.61 29.64 12.91
C ARG A 284 8.52 28.98 14.26
N THR A 285 9.00 29.68 15.28
CA THR A 285 8.84 29.23 16.65
C THR A 285 7.50 29.74 17.17
N MET A 286 6.63 28.80 17.58
CA MET A 286 5.39 29.13 18.29
C MET A 286 5.73 29.27 19.78
N ASN A 287 5.58 30.47 20.33
CA ASN A 287 5.82 30.76 21.74
C ASN A 287 4.57 30.59 22.62
N SER A 288 3.52 30.02 22.10
CA SER A 288 2.29 29.70 22.85
C SER A 288 1.94 28.24 22.68
N ALA A 289 1.40 27.63 23.74
CA ALA A 289 0.86 26.29 23.68
C ALA A 289 -0.27 26.24 22.64
N ILE A 290 -0.26 25.20 21.81
CA ILE A 290 -1.41 24.87 20.98
C ILE A 290 -2.52 24.42 21.94
N PRO A 291 -3.70 25.05 21.95
CA PRO A 291 -4.78 24.60 22.82
C PRO A 291 -5.13 23.16 22.45
N ASP A 292 -4.94 22.28 23.37
CA ASP A 292 -5.49 20.95 23.32
C ASP A 292 -6.97 21.06 23.69
N ASN A 293 -7.85 20.88 22.73
CA ASN A 293 -9.31 20.87 22.94
C ASN A 293 -9.78 19.54 23.53
N SER A 294 -8.98 18.87 24.33
CA SER A 294 -9.44 17.75 25.14
C SER A 294 -10.54 18.25 26.07
N ALA A 295 -11.78 18.01 25.70
CA ALA A 295 -12.97 18.19 26.51
C ALA A 295 -13.26 16.94 27.30
#